data_f53053c8904956fc12b26f656dbe7fda
#
_entry.id   f53053c8904956fc12b26f656dbe7fda
#
_cell.length_a   1.000
_cell.length_b   1.000
_cell.length_c   1.000
_cell.angle_alpha   90.00
_cell.angle_beta   90.00
_cell.angle_gamma   90.00
#
_symmetry.space_group_name_H-M   'P 1'
#
loop_
_entity.id
_entity.type
_entity.pdbx_description
1 polymer ?
#
loop_
_entity_poly.entity_id
_entity_poly.type
_entity_poly.pdbx_seq_one_letter_code
_entity_poly.pdbx_strand_id
1 'polypeptide(L)'
;GFDPAFRTGCKLAVIDASGKKLTVDVIYPHQPNAKVKESEQKLVQLCNEYHVNLIAIGNGTASRESEAFVANTIKKFNLPVSYTIVSEAGASVYSASKLAIEEFPDLHVEQRSAISIARRLMDPLSELIKIDPQSIGVGQYQHDLPTARLKERLDFVVEKAVNRVGVNINTASVSLLKNVAGLNNASATSIVSYREENGKIESRTQIKKIPKIGPKAFEQAAGFLRIEDGKEPLDRTRLHPESYQAAKVLLKEVGVDTLD
;
A
#
# COMPACT_ATOMS: atom_id res chain seq x y z
N GLY A 1 10.13 -3.96 3.71
CA GLY A 1 9.32 -4.79 4.64
C GLY A 1 10.16 -5.82 5.34
N PHE A 2 9.98 -5.91 6.60
CA PHE A 2 10.65 -6.86 7.48
C PHE A 2 9.56 -7.68 8.20
N ASP A 3 9.46 -8.96 7.88
CA ASP A 3 8.52 -9.90 8.51
C ASP A 3 9.27 -10.74 9.56
N PRO A 4 9.08 -10.45 10.86
CA PRO A 4 9.85 -11.08 11.94
C PRO A 4 9.50 -12.57 12.12
N ALA A 5 10.53 -13.40 12.35
CA ALA A 5 10.35 -14.80 12.72
C ALA A 5 11.58 -15.36 13.44
N PHE A 6 11.40 -16.31 14.36
CA PHE A 6 12.52 -16.97 15.04
C PHE A 6 13.10 -18.12 14.24
N ARG A 7 12.29 -19.12 13.87
CA ARG A 7 12.75 -20.39 13.32
C ARG A 7 13.02 -20.34 11.83
N THR A 8 12.11 -19.75 11.08
CA THR A 8 12.13 -19.78 9.61
C THR A 8 12.95 -18.65 9.00
N GLY A 9 13.57 -17.83 9.86
CA GLY A 9 14.27 -16.60 9.47
C GLY A 9 13.32 -15.45 9.15
N CYS A 10 13.79 -14.23 9.37
CA CYS A 10 13.06 -13.02 9.03
C CYS A 10 13.09 -12.78 7.53
N LYS A 11 11.93 -12.51 6.92
CA LYS A 11 11.82 -12.25 5.49
C LYS A 11 11.91 -10.76 5.22
N LEU A 12 12.72 -10.43 4.26
CA LEU A 12 12.93 -9.06 3.81
C LEU A 12 12.32 -8.88 2.42
N ALA A 13 11.67 -7.75 2.20
CA ALA A 13 11.19 -7.35 0.89
C ALA A 13 11.52 -5.88 0.64
N VAL A 14 12.10 -5.57 -0.51
CA VAL A 14 12.32 -4.19 -0.95
C VAL A 14 11.30 -3.87 -2.02
N ILE A 15 10.63 -2.73 -1.87
CA ILE A 15 9.68 -2.18 -2.84
C ILE A 15 10.12 -0.78 -3.25
N ASP A 16 9.72 -0.36 -4.43
CA ASP A 16 9.87 1.02 -4.89
C ASP A 16 8.73 1.94 -4.41
N ALA A 17 8.79 3.20 -4.79
CA ALA A 17 7.77 4.20 -4.43
C ALA A 17 6.37 3.94 -5.03
N SER A 18 6.24 3.02 -5.97
CA SER A 18 4.95 2.57 -6.52
C SER A 18 4.40 1.29 -5.84
N GLY A 19 5.18 0.71 -4.91
CA GLY A 19 4.87 -0.57 -4.27
C GLY A 19 5.25 -1.79 -5.08
N LYS A 20 6.01 -1.63 -6.17
CA LYS A 20 6.52 -2.75 -6.97
C LYS A 20 7.64 -3.46 -6.23
N LYS A 21 7.60 -4.80 -6.18
CA LYS A 21 8.66 -5.61 -5.61
C LYS A 21 9.95 -5.46 -6.42
N LEU A 22 11.03 -5.09 -5.75
CA LEU A 22 12.39 -5.07 -6.30
C LEU A 22 13.12 -6.37 -5.99
N THR A 23 13.18 -6.76 -4.71
CA THR A 23 13.80 -8.00 -4.27
C THR A 23 13.16 -8.54 -3.00
N VAL A 24 13.44 -9.82 -2.72
CA VAL A 24 13.10 -10.49 -1.45
C VAL A 24 14.32 -11.28 -0.97
N ASP A 25 14.50 -11.37 0.34
CA ASP A 25 15.61 -12.11 0.95
C ASP A 25 15.19 -12.69 2.32
N VAL A 26 16.03 -13.52 2.90
CA VAL A 26 15.83 -14.11 4.22
C VAL A 26 17.10 -13.95 5.05
N ILE A 27 16.93 -13.50 6.30
CA ILE A 27 18.02 -13.38 7.27
C ILE A 27 17.68 -14.11 8.57
N TYR A 28 18.70 -14.49 9.33
CA TYR A 28 18.55 -15.23 10.58
C TYR A 28 19.22 -14.48 11.75
N PRO A 29 18.66 -13.35 12.20
CA PRO A 29 19.26 -12.58 13.29
C PRO A 29 18.99 -13.17 14.68
N HIS A 30 18.04 -14.11 14.82
CA HIS A 30 17.52 -14.60 16.10
C HIS A 30 17.84 -16.08 16.35
N GLN A 31 17.83 -16.49 17.64
CA GLN A 31 17.91 -17.88 18.04
C GLN A 31 16.67 -18.66 17.52
N PRO A 32 16.79 -20.00 17.26
CA PRO A 32 17.95 -20.85 17.56
C PRO A 32 19.07 -20.83 16.51
N ASN A 33 18.84 -20.29 15.33
CA ASN A 33 19.79 -20.34 14.19
C ASN A 33 20.47 -18.99 13.94
N ALA A 34 20.80 -18.27 15.00
CA ALA A 34 21.32 -16.90 14.90
C ALA A 34 22.60 -16.77 14.07
N LYS A 35 22.53 -16.02 12.99
CA LYS A 35 23.62 -15.61 12.08
C LYS A 35 23.69 -14.07 12.04
N VAL A 36 23.91 -13.46 13.20
CA VAL A 36 23.78 -12.00 13.39
C VAL A 36 24.66 -11.23 12.41
N LYS A 37 25.95 -11.57 12.28
CA LYS A 37 26.88 -10.84 11.39
C LYS A 37 26.49 -10.95 9.92
N GLU A 38 26.09 -12.13 9.46
CA GLU A 38 25.61 -12.31 8.07
C GLU A 38 24.33 -11.51 7.83
N SER A 39 23.43 -11.50 8.82
CA SER A 39 22.17 -10.78 8.77
C SER A 39 22.38 -9.26 8.74
N GLU A 40 23.32 -8.73 9.54
CA GLU A 40 23.72 -7.33 9.50
C GLU A 40 24.26 -6.94 8.11
N GLN A 41 25.21 -7.72 7.59
CA GLN A 41 25.81 -7.46 6.27
C GLN A 41 24.78 -7.46 5.16
N LYS A 42 23.84 -8.41 5.17
CA LYS A 42 22.75 -8.49 4.19
C LYS A 42 21.81 -7.29 4.29
N LEU A 43 21.42 -6.88 5.49
CA LEU A 43 20.58 -5.71 5.69
C LEU A 43 21.28 -4.43 5.17
N VAL A 44 22.55 -4.25 5.50
CA VAL A 44 23.36 -3.13 5.01
C VAL A 44 23.48 -3.14 3.48
N GLN A 45 23.73 -4.31 2.89
CA GLN A 45 23.81 -4.48 1.44
C GLN A 45 22.51 -4.02 0.78
N LEU A 46 21.35 -4.53 1.25
CA LEU A 46 20.04 -4.16 0.67
C LEU A 46 19.74 -2.67 0.83
N CYS A 47 20.05 -2.08 1.99
CA CYS A 47 19.83 -0.66 2.21
C CYS A 47 20.64 0.21 1.25
N ASN A 48 21.90 -0.13 1.00
CA ASN A 48 22.78 0.62 0.11
C ASN A 48 22.45 0.39 -1.37
N GLU A 49 22.21 -0.86 -1.78
CA GLU A 49 21.94 -1.24 -3.17
C GLU A 49 20.65 -0.61 -3.70
N TYR A 50 19.60 -0.60 -2.87
CA TYR A 50 18.28 -0.09 -3.25
C TYR A 50 17.98 1.30 -2.69
N HIS A 51 18.94 1.97 -2.08
CA HIS A 51 18.76 3.30 -1.48
C HIS A 51 17.54 3.37 -0.55
N VAL A 52 17.43 2.37 0.34
CA VAL A 52 16.31 2.27 1.27
C VAL A 52 16.29 3.46 2.22
N ASN A 53 15.14 4.12 2.36
CA ASN A 53 14.96 5.24 3.29
C ASN A 53 14.23 4.82 4.58
N LEU A 54 13.40 3.78 4.50
CA LEU A 54 12.50 3.41 5.60
C LEU A 54 12.30 1.89 5.66
N ILE A 55 12.37 1.34 6.87
CA ILE A 55 12.12 -0.08 7.14
C ILE A 55 10.81 -0.23 7.91
N ALA A 56 9.85 -0.97 7.34
CA ALA A 56 8.61 -1.37 7.99
C ALA A 56 8.80 -2.73 8.66
N ILE A 57 8.69 -2.80 9.98
CA ILE A 57 8.83 -4.03 10.76
C ILE A 57 7.45 -4.49 11.22
N GLY A 58 7.05 -5.73 10.92
CA GLY A 58 5.81 -6.32 11.40
C GLY A 58 5.76 -6.43 12.93
N ASN A 59 4.58 -6.27 13.52
CA ASN A 59 4.39 -6.27 14.97
C ASN A 59 4.02 -7.64 15.58
N GLY A 60 4.26 -8.72 14.88
CA GLY A 60 3.97 -10.08 15.35
C GLY A 60 5.08 -10.71 16.19
N THR A 61 5.22 -12.04 16.03
CA THR A 61 6.25 -12.81 16.73
C THR A 61 7.65 -12.30 16.42
N ALA A 62 8.53 -12.20 17.43
CA ALA A 62 9.91 -11.68 17.31
C ALA A 62 10.02 -10.21 16.89
N SER A 63 8.96 -9.42 16.98
CA SER A 63 8.97 -8.01 16.59
C SER A 63 9.96 -7.17 17.40
N ARG A 64 9.99 -7.33 18.73
CA ARG A 64 10.90 -6.58 19.62
C ARG A 64 12.37 -6.90 19.37
N GLU A 65 12.68 -8.18 19.18
CA GLU A 65 14.03 -8.64 18.87
C GLU A 65 14.47 -8.14 17.49
N SER A 66 13.56 -8.12 16.54
CA SER A 66 13.81 -7.61 15.19
C SER A 66 13.98 -6.09 15.19
N GLU A 67 13.19 -5.36 15.95
CA GLU A 67 13.37 -3.92 16.16
C GLU A 67 14.75 -3.62 16.75
N ALA A 68 15.15 -4.31 17.82
CA ALA A 68 16.46 -4.15 18.42
C ALA A 68 17.61 -4.47 17.44
N PHE A 69 17.45 -5.54 16.64
CA PHE A 69 18.41 -5.91 15.61
C PHE A 69 18.56 -4.80 14.55
N VAL A 70 17.46 -4.30 14.01
CA VAL A 70 17.44 -3.24 12.99
C VAL A 70 18.03 -1.95 13.55
N ALA A 71 17.61 -1.51 14.74
CA ALA A 71 18.10 -0.31 15.40
C ALA A 71 19.62 -0.36 15.65
N ASN A 72 20.13 -1.50 16.16
CA ASN A 72 21.54 -1.71 16.39
C ASN A 72 22.34 -1.73 15.09
N THR A 73 21.81 -2.35 14.03
CA THR A 73 22.48 -2.38 12.72
C THR A 73 22.57 -0.98 12.11
N ILE A 74 21.47 -0.23 12.13
CA ILE A 74 21.44 1.18 11.65
C ILE A 74 22.48 2.00 12.38
N LYS A 75 22.53 1.93 13.70
CA LYS A 75 23.49 2.66 14.53
C LYS A 75 24.94 2.24 14.27
N LYS A 76 25.19 0.93 14.23
CA LYS A 76 26.53 0.35 14.06
C LYS A 76 27.16 0.73 12.72
N PHE A 77 26.39 0.74 11.64
CA PHE A 77 26.88 1.04 10.30
C PHE A 77 26.55 2.45 9.82
N ASN A 78 26.00 3.29 10.71
CA ASN A 78 25.62 4.68 10.42
C ASN A 78 24.76 4.79 9.13
N LEU A 79 23.74 3.93 9.00
CA LEU A 79 22.88 3.91 7.83
C LEU A 79 21.93 5.12 7.85
N PRO A 80 21.72 5.82 6.72
CA PRO A 80 20.76 6.92 6.62
C PRO A 80 19.32 6.38 6.43
N VAL A 81 18.90 5.50 7.31
CA VAL A 81 17.62 4.75 7.21
C VAL A 81 16.85 4.91 8.52
N SER A 82 15.56 5.16 8.43
CA SER A 82 14.63 5.12 9.55
C SER A 82 13.87 3.79 9.59
N TYR A 83 13.27 3.46 10.72
CA TYR A 83 12.37 2.30 10.82
C TYR A 83 11.10 2.63 11.59
N THR A 84 10.07 1.84 11.39
CA THR A 84 8.82 1.91 12.14
C THR A 84 8.17 0.54 12.26
N ILE A 85 7.37 0.38 13.30
CA ILE A 85 6.56 -0.84 13.52
C ILE A 85 5.23 -0.70 12.76
N VAL A 86 4.87 -1.74 12.02
CA VAL A 86 3.66 -1.78 11.21
C VAL A 86 2.78 -2.94 11.65
N SER A 87 1.48 -2.72 11.74
CA SER A 87 0.53 -3.80 12.03
C SER A 87 0.53 -4.85 10.92
N GLU A 88 0.76 -6.11 11.28
CA GLU A 88 0.67 -7.25 10.36
C GLU A 88 -0.70 -7.96 10.40
N ALA A 89 -1.71 -7.37 11.07
CA ALA A 89 -3.04 -7.96 11.17
C ALA A 89 -3.56 -8.39 9.78
N GLY A 90 -3.94 -9.66 9.65
CA GLY A 90 -4.40 -10.25 8.40
C GLY A 90 -3.34 -10.43 7.30
N ALA A 91 -2.06 -10.13 7.53
CA ALA A 91 -1.01 -10.35 6.53
C ALA A 91 -0.88 -11.82 6.11
N SER A 92 -1.04 -12.73 7.06
CA SER A 92 -1.08 -14.19 6.79
C SER A 92 -2.29 -14.60 5.94
N VAL A 93 -3.44 -13.96 6.17
CA VAL A 93 -4.66 -14.20 5.35
C VAL A 93 -4.42 -13.76 3.91
N TYR A 94 -3.91 -12.55 3.72
CA TYR A 94 -3.55 -12.05 2.39
C TYR A 94 -2.51 -12.95 1.71
N SER A 95 -1.38 -13.22 2.36
CA SER A 95 -0.25 -13.93 1.74
C SER A 95 -0.58 -15.35 1.29
N ALA A 96 -1.57 -16.00 1.91
CA ALA A 96 -2.10 -17.31 1.52
C ALA A 96 -3.27 -17.21 0.53
N SER A 97 -3.77 -16.03 0.23
CA SER A 97 -4.91 -15.84 -0.66
C SER A 97 -4.59 -16.11 -2.14
N LYS A 98 -5.63 -16.42 -2.92
CA LYS A 98 -5.52 -16.55 -4.37
C LYS A 98 -4.97 -15.27 -5.03
N LEU A 99 -5.39 -14.11 -4.55
CA LEU A 99 -4.91 -12.82 -5.03
C LEU A 99 -3.40 -12.66 -4.85
N ALA A 100 -2.85 -13.01 -3.68
CA ALA A 100 -1.42 -12.93 -3.43
C ALA A 100 -0.62 -13.93 -4.26
N ILE A 101 -1.19 -15.11 -4.55
CA ILE A 101 -0.61 -16.10 -5.46
C ILE A 101 -0.56 -15.54 -6.89
N GLU A 102 -1.63 -14.89 -7.35
CA GLU A 102 -1.69 -14.26 -8.68
C GLU A 102 -0.71 -13.07 -8.79
N GLU A 103 -0.59 -12.25 -7.71
CA GLU A 103 0.37 -11.13 -7.70
C GLU A 103 1.84 -11.60 -7.68
N PHE A 104 2.13 -12.72 -6.99
CA PHE A 104 3.49 -13.24 -6.79
C PHE A 104 3.52 -14.76 -6.87
N PRO A 105 3.36 -15.36 -8.06
CA PRO A 105 3.29 -16.82 -8.21
C PRO A 105 4.57 -17.53 -7.80
N ASP A 106 5.73 -16.89 -7.98
CA ASP A 106 7.05 -17.48 -7.72
C ASP A 106 7.54 -17.31 -6.27
N LEU A 107 6.75 -16.63 -5.40
CA LEU A 107 7.14 -16.37 -4.01
C LEU A 107 6.42 -17.30 -3.04
N HIS A 108 7.12 -17.61 -1.94
CA HIS A 108 6.51 -18.29 -0.80
C HIS A 108 5.60 -17.36 0.01
N VAL A 109 4.68 -17.95 0.77
CA VAL A 109 3.70 -17.25 1.61
C VAL A 109 4.34 -16.17 2.49
N GLU A 110 5.44 -16.50 3.16
CA GLU A 110 6.14 -15.60 4.08
C GLU A 110 6.82 -14.42 3.35
N GLN A 111 7.29 -14.62 2.13
CA GLN A 111 7.87 -13.54 1.31
C GLN A 111 6.79 -12.56 0.83
N ARG A 112 5.60 -13.06 0.50
CA ARG A 112 4.43 -12.23 0.19
C ARG A 112 3.99 -11.39 1.38
N SER A 113 4.08 -11.95 2.60
CA SER A 113 3.82 -11.23 3.85
C SER A 113 4.75 -10.03 4.02
N ALA A 114 6.05 -10.21 3.82
CA ALA A 114 7.05 -9.12 3.91
C ALA A 114 6.77 -7.99 2.91
N ILE A 115 6.35 -8.32 1.68
CA ILE A 115 5.92 -7.31 0.69
C ILE A 115 4.69 -6.55 1.18
N SER A 116 3.70 -7.26 1.73
CA SER A 116 2.49 -6.64 2.27
C SER A 116 2.80 -5.68 3.42
N ILE A 117 3.70 -6.05 4.34
CA ILE A 117 4.15 -5.19 5.44
C ILE A 117 4.78 -3.90 4.90
N ALA A 118 5.65 -3.99 3.87
CA ALA A 118 6.23 -2.80 3.24
C ALA A 118 5.15 -1.89 2.62
N ARG A 119 4.24 -2.47 1.85
CA ARG A 119 3.17 -1.74 1.17
C ARG A 119 2.18 -1.07 2.13
N ARG A 120 1.93 -1.68 3.29
CA ARG A 120 1.07 -1.07 4.34
C ARG A 120 1.61 0.24 4.87
N LEU A 121 2.92 0.40 4.91
CA LEU A 121 3.52 1.67 5.32
C LEU A 121 3.34 2.75 4.26
N MET A 122 3.37 2.36 2.99
CA MET A 122 3.22 3.27 1.86
C MET A 122 1.76 3.67 1.61
N ASP A 123 0.87 2.68 1.54
CA ASP A 123 -0.58 2.86 1.30
C ASP A 123 -1.36 1.77 2.06
N PRO A 124 -1.66 2.02 3.35
CA PRO A 124 -2.33 1.03 4.20
C PRO A 124 -3.68 0.60 3.64
N LEU A 125 -4.47 1.52 3.06
CA LEU A 125 -5.78 1.21 2.53
C LEU A 125 -5.69 0.27 1.33
N SER A 126 -4.69 0.48 0.47
CA SER A 126 -4.44 -0.35 -0.72
C SER A 126 -4.13 -1.81 -0.38
N GLU A 127 -3.48 -2.07 0.74
CA GLU A 127 -3.19 -3.42 1.20
C GLU A 127 -4.32 -4.02 2.05
N LEU A 128 -4.87 -3.27 2.99
CA LEU A 128 -5.91 -3.77 3.88
C LEU A 128 -7.19 -4.17 3.16
N ILE A 129 -7.52 -3.50 2.06
CA ILE A 129 -8.71 -3.84 1.25
C ILE A 129 -8.62 -5.22 0.57
N LYS A 130 -7.41 -5.78 0.46
CA LYS A 130 -7.19 -7.13 -0.08
C LYS A 130 -7.61 -8.23 0.88
N ILE A 131 -7.86 -7.89 2.14
CA ILE A 131 -8.20 -8.82 3.21
C ILE A 131 -9.69 -8.73 3.48
N ASP A 132 -10.39 -9.88 3.43
CA ASP A 132 -11.81 -9.93 3.82
C ASP A 132 -11.94 -9.52 5.30
N PRO A 133 -12.70 -8.47 5.64
CA PRO A 133 -12.91 -8.05 7.02
C PRO A 133 -13.39 -9.17 7.95
N GLN A 134 -14.17 -10.12 7.43
CA GLN A 134 -14.64 -11.27 8.20
C GLN A 134 -13.50 -12.18 8.67
N SER A 135 -12.39 -12.23 7.92
CA SER A 135 -11.21 -13.04 8.28
C SER A 135 -10.41 -12.47 9.46
N ILE A 136 -10.54 -11.17 9.73
CA ILE A 136 -9.89 -10.50 10.87
C ILE A 136 -10.83 -10.46 12.08
N GLY A 137 -12.14 -10.46 11.82
CA GLY A 137 -13.19 -10.30 12.80
C GLY A 137 -13.76 -8.90 12.85
N VAL A 138 -15.08 -8.79 12.67
CA VAL A 138 -15.80 -7.50 12.63
C VAL A 138 -16.67 -7.30 13.88
N GLY A 139 -16.86 -8.33 14.70
CA GLY A 139 -17.63 -8.25 15.93
C GLY A 139 -17.82 -9.59 16.60
N GLN A 140 -18.15 -9.55 17.89
CA GLN A 140 -18.31 -10.74 18.74
C GLN A 140 -19.36 -11.71 18.18
N TYR A 141 -20.46 -11.19 17.64
CA TYR A 141 -21.60 -11.97 17.15
C TYR A 141 -21.63 -12.14 15.62
N GLN A 142 -20.48 -12.00 14.98
CA GLN A 142 -20.40 -12.11 13.50
C GLN A 142 -20.91 -13.47 13.00
N HIS A 143 -20.71 -14.57 13.76
CA HIS A 143 -21.13 -15.92 13.39
C HIS A 143 -22.64 -16.17 13.57
N ASP A 144 -23.33 -15.30 14.29
CA ASP A 144 -24.78 -15.37 14.49
C ASP A 144 -25.56 -14.70 13.34
N LEU A 145 -24.85 -14.04 12.43
CA LEU A 145 -25.44 -13.35 11.28
C LEU A 145 -25.34 -14.20 9.99
N PRO A 146 -26.34 -14.14 9.10
CA PRO A 146 -26.22 -14.76 7.78
C PRO A 146 -25.02 -14.20 7.01
N THR A 147 -24.06 -15.06 6.67
CA THR A 147 -22.76 -14.68 6.07
C THR A 147 -22.92 -13.82 4.81
N ALA A 148 -23.87 -14.16 3.94
CA ALA A 148 -24.10 -13.40 2.70
C ALA A 148 -24.56 -11.97 2.99
N ARG A 149 -25.47 -11.78 3.97
CA ARG A 149 -25.98 -10.46 4.34
C ARG A 149 -24.92 -9.62 5.06
N LEU A 150 -24.11 -10.24 5.90
CA LEU A 150 -22.97 -9.57 6.54
C LEU A 150 -21.99 -9.10 5.48
N LYS A 151 -21.63 -9.97 4.52
CA LYS A 151 -20.73 -9.62 3.42
C LYS A 151 -21.24 -8.44 2.61
N GLU A 152 -22.49 -8.45 2.18
CA GLU A 152 -23.10 -7.35 1.42
C GLU A 152 -22.98 -6.01 2.15
N ARG A 153 -23.22 -6.02 3.47
CA ARG A 153 -23.11 -4.81 4.31
C ARG A 153 -21.67 -4.36 4.47
N LEU A 154 -20.74 -5.27 4.64
CA LEU A 154 -19.31 -4.95 4.72
C LEU A 154 -18.80 -4.39 3.38
N ASP A 155 -19.15 -4.99 2.26
CA ASP A 155 -18.77 -4.51 0.93
C ASP A 155 -19.27 -3.06 0.71
N PHE A 156 -20.53 -2.76 1.09
CA PHE A 156 -21.08 -1.40 1.05
C PHE A 156 -20.31 -0.41 1.94
N VAL A 157 -19.96 -0.82 3.17
CA VAL A 157 -19.21 0.05 4.09
C VAL A 157 -17.80 0.30 3.57
N VAL A 158 -17.15 -0.72 3.01
CA VAL A 158 -15.83 -0.61 2.39
C VAL A 158 -15.86 0.37 1.22
N GLU A 159 -16.78 0.22 0.28
CA GLU A 159 -16.94 1.13 -0.86
C GLU A 159 -17.16 2.57 -0.39
N LYS A 160 -18.07 2.78 0.57
CA LYS A 160 -18.32 4.10 1.14
C LYS A 160 -17.10 4.70 1.82
N ALA A 161 -16.33 3.89 2.56
CA ALA A 161 -15.11 4.34 3.22
C ALA A 161 -14.03 4.74 2.21
N VAL A 162 -13.80 3.92 1.18
CA VAL A 162 -12.84 4.20 0.09
C VAL A 162 -13.16 5.53 -0.59
N ASN A 163 -14.40 5.75 -1.00
CA ASN A 163 -14.80 6.97 -1.68
C ASN A 163 -14.76 8.20 -0.73
N ARG A 164 -15.02 8.00 0.57
CA ARG A 164 -14.89 9.07 1.56
C ARG A 164 -13.45 9.53 1.79
N VAL A 165 -12.53 8.60 1.89
CA VAL A 165 -11.09 8.88 2.10
C VAL A 165 -10.45 9.42 0.81
N GLY A 166 -10.81 8.86 -0.33
CA GLY A 166 -10.14 9.05 -1.60
C GLY A 166 -8.95 8.12 -1.77
N VAL A 167 -8.48 8.01 -2.99
CA VAL A 167 -7.48 7.00 -3.40
C VAL A 167 -6.34 7.65 -4.15
N ASN A 168 -5.10 7.43 -3.73
CA ASN A 168 -3.94 7.85 -4.51
C ASN A 168 -3.77 6.94 -5.74
N ILE A 169 -3.96 7.51 -6.93
CA ILE A 169 -3.95 6.74 -8.20
C ILE A 169 -2.58 6.12 -8.50
N ASN A 170 -1.51 6.71 -7.97
CA ASN A 170 -0.14 6.25 -8.23
C ASN A 170 0.32 5.10 -7.33
N THR A 171 -0.35 4.88 -6.18
CA THR A 171 0.01 3.82 -5.23
C THR A 171 -1.05 2.74 -5.12
N ALA A 172 -2.30 3.06 -5.44
CA ALA A 172 -3.44 2.17 -5.26
C ALA A 172 -3.32 0.86 -6.03
N SER A 173 -3.68 -0.24 -5.37
CA SER A 173 -3.83 -1.55 -6.01
C SER A 173 -5.09 -1.63 -6.86
N VAL A 174 -5.14 -2.61 -7.77
CA VAL A 174 -6.37 -2.93 -8.52
C VAL A 174 -7.53 -3.19 -7.56
N SER A 175 -7.27 -3.89 -6.45
CA SER A 175 -8.28 -4.19 -5.42
C SER A 175 -8.86 -2.94 -4.77
N LEU A 176 -8.08 -1.87 -4.61
CA LEU A 176 -8.56 -0.59 -4.09
C LEU A 176 -9.29 0.20 -5.17
N LEU A 177 -8.70 0.34 -6.35
CA LEU A 177 -9.25 1.12 -7.44
C LEU A 177 -10.64 0.66 -7.90
N LYS A 178 -10.90 -0.65 -7.93
CA LYS A 178 -12.23 -1.18 -8.32
C LYS A 178 -13.38 -0.76 -7.39
N ASN A 179 -13.07 -0.28 -6.17
CA ASN A 179 -14.05 0.25 -5.21
C ASN A 179 -14.27 1.76 -5.36
N VAL A 180 -13.57 2.43 -6.26
CA VAL A 180 -13.81 3.84 -6.60
C VAL A 180 -15.05 3.92 -7.49
N ALA A 181 -15.96 4.83 -7.15
CA ALA A 181 -17.16 5.05 -7.95
C ALA A 181 -16.81 5.31 -9.43
N GLY A 182 -17.52 4.66 -10.33
CA GLY A 182 -17.28 4.76 -11.77
C GLY A 182 -16.18 3.84 -12.33
N LEU A 183 -15.39 3.17 -11.47
CA LEU A 183 -14.38 2.20 -11.89
C LEU A 183 -14.88 0.76 -11.71
N ASN A 184 -14.27 -0.14 -12.45
CA ASN A 184 -14.48 -1.59 -12.37
C ASN A 184 -13.11 -2.30 -12.45
N ASN A 185 -13.09 -3.62 -12.40
CA ASN A 185 -11.85 -4.38 -12.45
C ASN A 185 -11.02 -4.10 -13.73
N ALA A 186 -11.67 -3.94 -14.88
CA ALA A 186 -10.98 -3.71 -16.15
C ALA A 186 -10.35 -2.31 -16.22
N SER A 187 -11.06 -1.26 -15.76
CA SER A 187 -10.51 0.10 -15.69
C SER A 187 -9.43 0.24 -14.60
N ALA A 188 -9.61 -0.42 -13.44
CA ALA A 188 -8.62 -0.47 -12.38
C ALA A 188 -7.31 -1.11 -12.84
N THR A 189 -7.37 -2.26 -13.53
CA THR A 189 -6.21 -2.92 -14.13
C THR A 189 -5.55 -2.00 -15.15
N SER A 190 -6.33 -1.33 -15.98
CA SER A 190 -5.82 -0.41 -17.01
C SER A 190 -5.06 0.78 -16.40
N ILE A 191 -5.51 1.32 -15.26
CA ILE A 191 -4.80 2.37 -14.52
C ILE A 191 -3.42 1.87 -14.06
N VAL A 192 -3.37 0.68 -13.45
CA VAL A 192 -2.12 0.11 -12.95
C VAL A 192 -1.14 -0.15 -14.09
N SER A 193 -1.59 -0.82 -15.17
CA SER A 193 -0.74 -1.05 -16.37
C SER A 193 -0.25 0.27 -16.97
N TYR A 194 -1.12 1.26 -17.10
CA TYR A 194 -0.75 2.56 -17.66
C TYR A 194 0.39 3.24 -16.88
N ARG A 195 0.32 3.27 -15.54
CA ARG A 195 1.38 3.87 -14.73
C ARG A 195 2.67 3.07 -14.72
N GLU A 196 2.60 1.74 -14.88
CA GLU A 196 3.79 0.88 -15.02
C GLU A 196 4.52 1.10 -16.35
N GLU A 197 3.78 1.33 -17.42
CA GLU A 197 4.30 1.55 -18.77
C GLU A 197 4.76 3.00 -19.03
N ASN A 198 3.99 3.97 -18.52
CA ASN A 198 4.17 5.39 -18.83
C ASN A 198 4.72 6.22 -17.67
N GLY A 199 4.93 5.59 -16.50
CA GLY A 199 5.35 6.28 -15.29
C GLY A 199 4.18 6.95 -14.55
N LYS A 200 4.53 7.78 -13.59
CA LYS A 200 3.60 8.44 -12.68
C LYS A 200 2.55 9.29 -13.41
N ILE A 201 1.30 9.18 -12.98
CA ILE A 201 0.19 10.02 -13.42
C ILE A 201 0.31 11.37 -12.70
N GLU A 202 0.50 12.45 -13.44
CA GLU A 202 0.80 13.78 -12.91
C GLU A 202 -0.41 14.71 -12.82
N SER A 203 -1.53 14.34 -13.44
CA SER A 203 -2.76 15.16 -13.43
C SER A 203 -4.01 14.33 -13.66
N ARG A 204 -5.15 14.75 -13.11
CA ARG A 204 -6.45 14.13 -13.38
C ARG A 204 -6.84 14.17 -14.84
N THR A 205 -6.41 15.18 -15.59
CA THR A 205 -6.65 15.25 -17.04
C THR A 205 -5.98 14.12 -17.80
N GLN A 206 -4.83 13.63 -17.32
CA GLN A 206 -4.11 12.49 -17.91
C GLN A 206 -4.92 11.18 -17.78
N ILE A 207 -5.77 11.04 -16.78
CA ILE A 207 -6.64 9.87 -16.57
C ILE A 207 -7.54 9.62 -17.78
N LYS A 208 -7.98 10.68 -18.48
CA LYS A 208 -8.81 10.58 -19.69
C LYS A 208 -8.12 9.84 -20.84
N LYS A 209 -6.78 9.71 -20.80
CA LYS A 209 -5.99 9.01 -21.82
C LYS A 209 -5.85 7.52 -21.53
N ILE A 210 -6.23 7.08 -20.33
CA ILE A 210 -6.08 5.68 -19.90
C ILE A 210 -7.14 4.83 -20.61
N PRO A 211 -6.74 3.73 -21.27
CA PRO A 211 -7.70 2.83 -21.91
C PRO A 211 -8.78 2.35 -20.93
N LYS A 212 -9.98 2.08 -21.44
CA LYS A 212 -11.14 1.63 -20.67
C LYS A 212 -11.70 2.63 -19.64
N ILE A 213 -11.21 3.88 -19.64
CA ILE A 213 -11.81 4.97 -18.87
C ILE A 213 -12.50 5.92 -19.84
N GLY A 214 -13.80 5.74 -20.02
CA GLY A 214 -14.62 6.63 -20.82
C GLY A 214 -14.99 7.91 -20.08
N PRO A 215 -15.60 8.90 -20.74
CA PRO A 215 -15.99 10.19 -20.16
C PRO A 215 -16.86 10.03 -18.90
N LYS A 216 -17.85 9.15 -18.92
CA LYS A 216 -18.74 8.89 -17.78
C LYS A 216 -18.00 8.29 -16.58
N ALA A 217 -17.08 7.33 -16.81
CA ALA A 217 -16.28 6.73 -15.76
C ALA A 217 -15.32 7.76 -15.15
N PHE A 218 -14.71 8.61 -15.97
CA PHE A 218 -13.86 9.71 -15.52
C PHE A 218 -14.64 10.71 -14.65
N GLU A 219 -15.80 11.16 -15.12
CA GLU A 219 -16.68 12.09 -14.39
C GLU A 219 -17.04 11.55 -13.00
N GLN A 220 -17.40 10.29 -12.89
CA GLN A 220 -17.74 9.67 -11.61
C GLN A 220 -16.54 9.47 -10.71
N ALA A 221 -15.36 9.11 -11.24
CA ALA A 221 -14.19 8.73 -10.46
C ALA A 221 -13.29 9.91 -10.07
N ALA A 222 -13.24 10.96 -10.88
CA ALA A 222 -12.23 12.01 -10.77
C ALA A 222 -12.16 12.70 -9.40
N GLY A 223 -13.30 12.91 -8.73
CA GLY A 223 -13.34 13.50 -7.38
C GLY A 223 -12.79 12.60 -6.27
N PHE A 224 -12.67 11.30 -6.50
CA PHE A 224 -12.19 10.31 -5.52
C PHE A 224 -10.74 9.89 -5.75
N LEU A 225 -10.20 10.14 -6.94
CA LEU A 225 -8.81 9.86 -7.27
C LEU A 225 -7.91 11.05 -6.87
N ARG A 226 -6.86 10.79 -6.11
CA ARG A 226 -5.89 11.77 -5.63
C ARG A 226 -4.57 11.64 -6.37
N ILE A 227 -3.91 12.77 -6.59
CA ILE A 227 -2.54 12.84 -7.14
C ILE A 227 -1.75 13.75 -6.21
N GLU A 228 -1.03 13.15 -5.25
CA GLU A 228 -0.36 13.89 -4.15
C GLU A 228 0.71 14.84 -4.67
N ASP A 229 1.56 14.38 -5.60
CA ASP A 229 2.67 15.16 -6.15
C ASP A 229 2.38 15.58 -7.60
N GLY A 230 1.12 15.90 -7.90
CA GLY A 230 0.70 16.33 -9.24
C GLY A 230 1.03 17.78 -9.53
N LYS A 231 0.95 18.15 -10.82
CA LYS A 231 1.17 19.54 -11.28
C LYS A 231 0.05 20.49 -10.87
N GLU A 232 -1.15 19.98 -10.66
CA GLU A 232 -2.32 20.75 -10.24
C GLU A 232 -2.59 20.49 -8.74
N PRO A 233 -2.38 21.48 -7.87
CA PRO A 233 -2.58 21.30 -6.42
C PRO A 233 -3.98 20.84 -6.05
N LEU A 234 -5.01 21.23 -6.81
CA LEU A 234 -6.39 20.80 -6.58
C LEU A 234 -6.60 19.30 -6.80
N ASP A 235 -5.70 18.62 -7.53
CA ASP A 235 -5.74 17.17 -7.74
C ASP A 235 -5.49 16.37 -6.44
N ARG A 236 -4.93 16.98 -5.40
CA ARG A 236 -4.80 16.41 -4.03
C ARG A 236 -6.11 16.45 -3.25
N THR A 237 -7.06 17.28 -3.66
CA THR A 237 -8.28 17.58 -2.92
C THR A 237 -9.45 16.69 -3.32
N ARG A 238 -10.58 16.83 -2.63
CA ARG A 238 -11.86 16.20 -2.98
C ARG A 238 -12.63 16.95 -4.06
N LEU A 239 -12.14 18.11 -4.48
CA LEU A 239 -12.82 18.90 -5.49
C LEU A 239 -12.86 18.15 -6.82
N HIS A 240 -14.03 18.15 -7.45
CA HIS A 240 -14.16 17.64 -8.80
C HIS A 240 -13.56 18.65 -9.79
N PRO A 241 -12.91 18.20 -10.89
CA PRO A 241 -12.29 19.10 -11.87
C PRO A 241 -13.22 20.19 -12.43
N GLU A 242 -14.52 19.93 -12.49
CA GLU A 242 -15.53 20.93 -12.90
C GLU A 242 -15.59 22.14 -11.97
N SER A 243 -15.23 21.98 -10.70
CA SER A 243 -15.24 23.05 -9.70
C SER A 243 -13.91 23.81 -9.60
N TYR A 244 -12.87 23.44 -10.35
CA TYR A 244 -11.54 24.05 -10.25
C TYR A 244 -11.54 25.54 -10.56
N GLN A 245 -12.31 25.96 -11.57
CA GLN A 245 -12.40 27.37 -11.93
C GLN A 245 -12.97 28.21 -10.76
N ALA A 246 -14.08 27.76 -10.16
CA ALA A 246 -14.69 28.43 -9.02
C ALA A 246 -13.76 28.44 -7.80
N ALA A 247 -13.10 27.31 -7.52
CA ALA A 247 -12.15 27.19 -6.42
C ALA A 247 -10.96 28.16 -6.58
N LYS A 248 -10.39 28.26 -7.79
CA LYS A 248 -9.28 29.18 -8.07
C LYS A 248 -9.66 30.65 -7.93
N VAL A 249 -10.87 31.01 -8.32
CA VAL A 249 -11.38 32.36 -8.11
C VAL A 249 -11.50 32.67 -6.62
N LEU A 250 -12.09 31.75 -5.85
CA LEU A 250 -12.24 31.90 -4.40
C LEU A 250 -10.89 32.01 -3.68
N LEU A 251 -9.94 31.12 -3.99
CA LEU A 251 -8.59 31.15 -3.41
C LEU A 251 -7.90 32.49 -3.65
N LYS A 252 -8.02 33.04 -4.86
CA LYS A 252 -7.47 34.35 -5.20
C LYS A 252 -8.12 35.47 -4.42
N GLU A 253 -9.44 35.44 -4.22
CA GLU A 253 -10.18 36.45 -3.45
C GLU A 253 -9.80 36.46 -1.95
N VAL A 254 -9.50 35.29 -1.39
CA VAL A 254 -9.06 35.16 0.02
C VAL A 254 -7.54 35.31 0.21
N GLY A 255 -6.80 35.60 -0.86
CA GLY A 255 -5.34 35.81 -0.80
C GLY A 255 -4.52 34.55 -0.56
N VAL A 256 -5.02 33.37 -0.94
CA VAL A 256 -4.32 32.10 -0.88
C VAL A 256 -3.76 31.78 -2.26
N ASP A 257 -2.46 31.97 -2.46
CA ASP A 257 -1.80 31.74 -3.75
C ASP A 257 -1.33 30.30 -3.93
N THR A 258 -1.13 29.55 -2.84
CA THR A 258 -0.68 28.14 -2.85
C THR A 258 -1.53 27.31 -1.87
N LEU A 259 -1.85 26.08 -2.27
CA LEU A 259 -2.39 25.04 -1.40
C LEU A 259 -1.21 24.17 -0.94
N ASP A 260 -0.52 24.60 0.10
CA ASP A 260 0.52 23.84 0.77
C ASP A 260 -0.07 22.86 1.79
#